data_75845130e98b4327beb77d7e416c5043
#
_entry.id   75845130e98b4327beb77d7e416c5043
#
_cell.length_a   1.000
_cell.length_b   1.000
_cell.length_c   1.000
_cell.angle_alpha   90.00
_cell.angle_beta   90.00
_cell.angle_gamma   90.00
#
_symmetry.space_group_name_H-M   'P 1'
#
loop_
_entity.id
_entity.type
_entity.pdbx_description
1 polymer ?
#
loop_
_entity_poly.entity_id
_entity_poly.type
_entity_poly.pdbx_seq_one_letter_code
_entity_poly.pdbx_strand_id
1 'polypeptide(L)'
;EHMTDPTTTPTTAGAANATTDNASATHPHPLHKVLSFVRRSGRLDDRLQRAWDNYADTYLLDITTGNLLDVREGVTLNRNFVAQHWGNDNPLIVEIGTGQGENVVAAAAAHPETNFLALEVYDPGVAHTLLLAGKQGLPNIRVAQVNAPELFKVTEPGTVAEVWTFFPDPWPKKKHHKRRIVQVGMSDDIHRALVENGLWRIATDIEDYALHVHEVMDHLDGWTNLGGVTVSLPVEHVGKGNADMAADMPHADFKESERFEGRVLTNFEKKGLAAGRVIHDFTYQAVPVSR
;
A
#
# COMPACT_ATOMS: atom_id res chain seq x y z
N GLU A 1 81.94 37.81 3.11
CA GLU A 1 82.15 39.16 3.59
C GLU A 1 80.88 39.95 3.56
N HIS A 2 80.49 40.35 4.72
CA HIS A 2 79.75 41.54 5.16
C HIS A 2 78.27 41.70 4.69
N MET A 3 77.35 41.48 5.66
CA MET A 3 76.80 42.51 6.59
C MET A 3 75.90 43.50 5.81
N THR A 4 74.67 43.83 6.13
CA THR A 4 73.99 44.11 7.40
C THR A 4 72.52 44.30 7.12
N ASP A 5 71.70 43.86 8.05
CA ASP A 5 70.35 44.40 8.35
C ASP A 5 70.51 45.91 8.76
N PRO A 6 69.47 46.74 8.76
CA PRO A 6 68.26 46.59 9.57
C PRO A 6 66.95 47.31 9.10
N THR A 7 65.83 46.81 9.66
CA THR A 7 64.66 47.52 10.24
C THR A 7 64.05 48.70 9.55
N THR A 8 62.70 48.54 9.30
CA THR A 8 61.69 49.33 10.08
C THR A 8 60.27 48.94 9.67
N THR A 9 59.48 48.47 10.60
CA THR A 9 58.05 48.73 10.67
C THR A 9 57.84 50.21 10.99
N PRO A 10 56.65 50.84 10.77
CA PRO A 10 55.34 50.37 11.22
C PRO A 10 54.15 50.91 10.40
N THR A 11 52.99 50.32 10.75
CA THR A 11 51.74 51.03 11.11
C THR A 11 50.62 51.07 10.09
N THR A 12 49.63 50.32 10.48
CA THR A 12 48.20 50.59 10.71
C THR A 12 47.26 50.86 9.55
N ALA A 13 46.20 50.10 9.74
CA ALA A 13 44.82 50.49 9.64
C ALA A 13 44.05 50.02 8.39
N GLY A 14 43.06 49.24 8.66
CA GLY A 14 42.01 48.95 7.71
C GLY A 14 41.32 47.64 8.00
N ALA A 15 40.72 47.53 9.17
CA ALA A 15 39.76 46.49 9.44
C ALA A 15 38.52 46.72 8.56
N ALA A 16 38.37 45.95 7.50
CA ALA A 16 37.08 45.82 6.83
C ALA A 16 36.47 44.52 7.34
N ASN A 17 35.44 44.67 8.19
CA ASN A 17 34.53 43.61 8.58
C ASN A 17 33.87 43.06 7.34
N ALA A 18 34.32 41.90 6.89
CA ALA A 18 33.54 41.06 6.04
C ALA A 18 32.57 40.27 6.96
N THR A 19 31.37 40.77 7.08
CA THR A 19 30.26 40.01 7.59
C THR A 19 30.07 38.83 6.64
N THR A 20 30.53 37.69 7.06
CA THR A 20 30.11 36.43 6.46
C THR A 20 28.67 36.24 6.88
N ASP A 21 27.76 36.56 5.98
CA ASP A 21 26.40 36.07 6.02
C ASP A 21 26.45 34.55 5.97
N ASN A 22 26.39 33.98 7.17
CA ASN A 22 26.11 32.59 7.37
C ASN A 22 24.62 32.40 7.04
N ALA A 23 24.29 32.37 5.74
CA ALA A 23 23.04 31.83 5.29
C ALA A 23 23.08 30.33 5.65
N SER A 24 22.59 30.01 6.85
CA SER A 24 22.25 28.66 7.20
C SER A 24 21.19 28.21 6.18
N ALA A 25 21.62 27.46 5.19
CA ALA A 25 20.72 26.70 4.35
C ALA A 25 19.94 25.78 5.31
N THR A 26 18.75 26.20 5.68
CA THR A 26 17.77 25.32 6.31
C THR A 26 17.45 24.26 5.27
N HIS A 27 18.15 23.14 5.36
CA HIS A 27 17.73 21.94 4.67
C HIS A 27 16.29 21.68 5.14
N PRO A 28 15.30 21.66 4.23
CA PRO A 28 13.96 21.32 4.63
C PRO A 28 14.04 19.95 5.29
N HIS A 29 13.63 19.85 6.55
CA HIS A 29 13.46 18.57 7.20
C HIS A 29 12.59 17.72 6.26
N PRO A 30 13.04 16.53 5.88
CA PRO A 30 12.19 15.68 5.05
C PRO A 30 10.86 15.51 5.77
N LEU A 31 9.79 15.94 5.12
CA LEU A 31 8.44 15.74 5.63
C LEU A 31 8.32 14.28 6.03
N HIS A 32 8.02 14.01 7.29
CA HIS A 32 7.87 12.65 7.78
C HIS A 32 6.78 11.97 6.97
N LYS A 33 7.20 11.03 6.13
CA LYS A 33 6.30 10.25 5.30
C LYS A 33 5.40 9.38 6.18
N VAL A 34 4.09 9.52 6.00
CA VAL A 34 3.13 8.67 6.71
C VAL A 34 3.11 7.30 6.04
N LEU A 35 3.47 6.27 6.79
CA LEU A 35 3.51 4.90 6.29
C LEU A 35 2.28 4.12 6.76
N SER A 36 1.71 3.33 5.85
CA SER A 36 0.60 2.41 6.13
C SER A 36 1.05 1.08 6.75
N PHE A 37 2.34 0.89 6.95
CA PHE A 37 2.93 -0.33 7.50
C PHE A 37 4.06 -0.02 8.48
N VAL A 38 4.41 -1.03 9.29
CA VAL A 38 5.62 -1.02 10.12
C VAL A 38 6.65 -1.89 9.42
N ARG A 39 7.84 -1.31 9.11
CA ARG A 39 8.93 -2.08 8.53
C ARG A 39 9.47 -3.06 9.59
N ARG A 40 9.24 -4.33 9.36
CA ARG A 40 9.80 -5.42 10.16
C ARG A 40 10.70 -6.24 9.28
N SER A 41 11.98 -6.36 9.64
CA SER A 41 12.85 -7.35 9.02
C SER A 41 12.53 -8.71 9.65
N GLY A 42 11.78 -9.53 8.95
CA GLY A 42 11.53 -10.90 9.33
C GLY A 42 12.68 -11.79 8.85
N ARG A 43 13.30 -12.55 9.78
CA ARG A 43 14.21 -13.60 9.37
C ARG A 43 13.42 -14.71 8.67
N LEU A 44 13.91 -15.12 7.49
CA LEU A 44 13.35 -16.27 6.79
C LEU A 44 13.88 -17.56 7.42
N ASP A 45 12.97 -18.52 7.65
CA ASP A 45 13.40 -19.89 7.92
C ASP A 45 14.00 -20.52 6.66
N ASP A 46 14.63 -21.70 6.81
CA ASP A 46 15.32 -22.34 5.70
C ASP A 46 14.40 -22.66 4.51
N ARG A 47 13.16 -23.02 4.78
CA ARG A 47 12.15 -23.32 3.75
C ARG A 47 11.80 -22.06 2.94
N LEU A 48 11.56 -20.96 3.60
CA LEU A 48 11.23 -19.67 2.97
C LEU A 48 12.45 -19.06 2.26
N GLN A 49 13.64 -19.24 2.82
CA GLN A 49 14.87 -18.81 2.15
C GLN A 49 15.10 -19.59 0.85
N ARG A 50 14.88 -20.89 0.86
CA ARG A 50 14.95 -21.69 -0.38
C ARG A 50 13.93 -21.27 -1.41
N ALA A 51 12.71 -20.93 -1.00
CA ALA A 51 11.68 -20.43 -1.90
C ALA A 51 12.09 -19.10 -2.54
N TRP A 52 12.66 -18.22 -1.75
CA TRP A 52 13.18 -16.94 -2.25
C TRP A 52 14.29 -17.19 -3.28
N ASP A 53 15.28 -17.99 -2.94
CA ASP A 53 16.40 -18.28 -3.81
C ASP A 53 15.97 -18.97 -5.12
N ASN A 54 14.97 -19.84 -5.06
CA ASN A 54 14.50 -20.59 -6.23
C ASN A 54 13.54 -19.79 -7.12
N TYR A 55 12.75 -18.87 -6.58
CA TYR A 55 11.62 -18.31 -7.30
C TYR A 55 11.65 -16.78 -7.46
N ALA A 56 12.49 -16.05 -6.73
CA ALA A 56 12.53 -14.60 -6.82
C ALA A 56 12.84 -14.11 -8.24
N ASP A 57 13.77 -14.74 -8.93
CA ASP A 57 14.15 -14.33 -10.30
C ASP A 57 12.97 -14.41 -11.28
N THR A 58 12.08 -15.38 -11.08
CA THR A 58 10.91 -15.58 -11.95
C THR A 58 9.76 -14.62 -11.58
N TYR A 59 9.51 -14.43 -10.30
CA TYR A 59 8.26 -13.81 -9.82
C TYR A 59 8.42 -12.44 -9.19
N LEU A 60 9.55 -12.17 -8.52
CA LEU A 60 9.75 -10.91 -7.80
C LEU A 60 10.20 -9.81 -8.75
N LEU A 61 9.41 -8.75 -8.84
CA LEU A 61 9.75 -7.58 -9.64
C LEU A 61 10.85 -6.76 -8.96
N ASP A 62 11.89 -6.43 -9.68
CA ASP A 62 12.98 -5.58 -9.22
C ASP A 62 12.67 -4.10 -9.48
N ILE A 63 11.76 -3.55 -8.70
CA ILE A 63 11.27 -2.16 -8.85
C ILE A 63 11.46 -1.31 -7.59
N THR A 64 12.03 -1.88 -6.54
CA THR A 64 12.03 -1.28 -5.20
C THR A 64 13.40 -0.79 -4.81
N THR A 65 13.45 0.30 -4.08
CA THR A 65 14.67 0.88 -3.51
C THR A 65 14.45 1.39 -2.09
N GLY A 66 15.50 1.30 -1.28
CA GLY A 66 15.55 1.87 0.06
C GLY A 66 14.75 1.11 1.12
N ASN A 67 14.95 1.52 2.38
CA ASN A 67 14.37 0.85 3.54
C ASN A 67 12.87 1.06 3.70
N LEU A 68 12.30 2.09 3.06
CA LEU A 68 10.88 2.39 3.08
C LEU A 68 10.16 1.79 1.88
N LEU A 69 10.83 0.94 1.10
CA LEU A 69 10.28 0.21 -0.04
C LEU A 69 9.67 1.16 -1.09
N ASP A 70 10.37 2.23 -1.39
CA ASP A 70 10.00 3.16 -2.44
C ASP A 70 10.18 2.55 -3.82
N VAL A 71 9.50 3.10 -4.81
CA VAL A 71 9.67 2.71 -6.20
C VAL A 71 10.98 3.31 -6.72
N ARG A 72 11.75 2.49 -7.42
CA ARG A 72 12.99 2.94 -8.07
C ARG A 72 12.69 4.01 -9.11
N GLU A 73 13.56 5.02 -9.18
CA GLU A 73 13.46 6.09 -10.18
C GLU A 73 13.37 5.51 -11.61
N GLY A 74 12.50 6.08 -12.41
CA GLY A 74 12.29 5.66 -13.80
C GLY A 74 11.32 4.50 -13.99
N VAL A 75 10.83 3.88 -12.90
CA VAL A 75 9.81 2.82 -12.98
C VAL A 75 8.42 3.45 -13.07
N THR A 76 7.65 2.99 -14.03
CA THR A 76 6.25 3.35 -14.24
C THR A 76 5.46 2.07 -14.48
N LEU A 77 4.36 1.89 -13.75
CA LEU A 77 3.43 0.79 -14.01
C LEU A 77 2.41 1.24 -15.07
N ASN A 78 2.45 0.58 -16.21
CA ASN A 78 1.58 0.84 -17.36
C ASN A 78 1.37 -0.43 -18.17
N ARG A 79 0.60 -0.35 -19.25
CA ARG A 79 0.33 -1.52 -20.10
C ARG A 79 1.60 -2.07 -20.76
N ASN A 80 2.58 -1.23 -21.10
CA ASN A 80 3.86 -1.71 -21.62
C ASN A 80 4.63 -2.51 -20.57
N PHE A 81 4.64 -2.05 -19.33
CA PHE A 81 5.23 -2.78 -18.20
C PHE A 81 4.57 -4.16 -18.04
N VAL A 82 3.24 -4.22 -18.09
CA VAL A 82 2.48 -5.48 -17.99
C VAL A 82 2.87 -6.42 -19.14
N ALA A 83 2.88 -5.94 -20.37
CA ALA A 83 3.28 -6.74 -21.53
C ALA A 83 4.70 -7.28 -21.39
N GLN A 84 5.63 -6.48 -20.89
CA GLN A 84 7.02 -6.86 -20.70
C GLN A 84 7.20 -7.94 -19.64
N HIS A 85 6.51 -7.81 -18.49
CA HIS A 85 6.72 -8.67 -17.35
C HIS A 85 5.81 -9.90 -17.31
N TRP A 86 4.60 -9.83 -17.87
CA TRP A 86 3.68 -10.96 -17.97
C TRP A 86 3.67 -11.62 -19.35
N GLY A 87 4.16 -10.92 -20.37
CA GLY A 87 4.24 -11.46 -21.73
C GLY A 87 2.92 -11.44 -22.51
N ASN A 88 1.91 -10.71 -22.04
CA ASN A 88 0.60 -10.60 -22.67
C ASN A 88 -0.08 -9.29 -22.28
N ASP A 89 -1.27 -9.03 -22.83
CA ASP A 89 -2.06 -7.83 -22.57
C ASP A 89 -3.37 -8.15 -21.80
N ASN A 90 -3.35 -9.17 -20.97
CA ASN A 90 -4.51 -9.53 -20.16
C ASN A 90 -4.80 -8.48 -19.09
N PRO A 91 -6.06 -8.41 -18.60
CA PRO A 91 -6.39 -7.53 -17.48
C PRO A 91 -5.51 -7.78 -16.26
N LEU A 92 -5.14 -6.71 -15.57
CA LEU A 92 -4.31 -6.77 -14.37
C LEU A 92 -5.14 -6.54 -13.12
N ILE A 93 -5.04 -7.46 -12.16
CA ILE A 93 -5.56 -7.29 -10.80
C ILE A 93 -4.39 -7.11 -9.85
N VAL A 94 -4.46 -6.09 -8.99
CA VAL A 94 -3.45 -5.79 -7.98
C VAL A 94 -4.03 -6.05 -6.60
N GLU A 95 -3.43 -6.96 -5.83
CA GLU A 95 -3.77 -7.15 -4.42
C GLU A 95 -2.76 -6.41 -3.54
N ILE A 96 -3.27 -5.55 -2.67
CA ILE A 96 -2.48 -4.80 -1.69
C ILE A 96 -2.48 -5.56 -0.38
N GLY A 97 -1.29 -5.87 0.13
CA GLY A 97 -1.16 -6.59 1.39
C GLY A 97 -1.52 -8.07 1.27
N THR A 98 -0.86 -8.75 0.37
CA THR A 98 -1.12 -10.16 0.03
C THR A 98 -0.94 -11.13 1.22
N GLY A 99 -0.21 -10.72 2.27
CA GLY A 99 0.08 -11.60 3.40
C GLY A 99 0.92 -12.80 2.96
N GLN A 100 0.42 -14.00 3.22
CA GLN A 100 1.08 -15.23 2.81
C GLN A 100 0.76 -15.68 1.37
N GLY A 101 -0.01 -14.90 0.64
CA GLY A 101 -0.30 -15.13 -0.77
C GLY A 101 -1.39 -16.16 -1.08
N GLU A 102 -2.07 -16.70 -0.08
CA GLU A 102 -3.08 -17.75 -0.28
C GLU A 102 -4.18 -17.32 -1.25
N ASN A 103 -4.69 -16.09 -1.09
CA ASN A 103 -5.78 -15.59 -1.93
C ASN A 103 -5.32 -15.31 -3.37
N VAL A 104 -4.27 -14.52 -3.54
CA VAL A 104 -3.82 -14.09 -4.87
C VAL A 104 -3.30 -15.26 -5.70
N VAL A 105 -2.62 -16.22 -5.08
CA VAL A 105 -2.14 -17.42 -5.77
C VAL A 105 -3.31 -18.31 -6.21
N ALA A 106 -4.31 -18.52 -5.35
CA ALA A 106 -5.50 -19.27 -5.72
C ALA A 106 -6.28 -18.58 -6.85
N ALA A 107 -6.38 -17.26 -6.82
CA ALA A 107 -7.02 -16.47 -7.88
C ALA A 107 -6.26 -16.60 -9.21
N ALA A 108 -4.93 -16.52 -9.18
CA ALA A 108 -4.10 -16.70 -10.37
C ALA A 108 -4.25 -18.10 -10.97
N ALA A 109 -4.32 -19.14 -10.14
CA ALA A 109 -4.54 -20.51 -10.59
C ALA A 109 -5.93 -20.70 -11.23
N ALA A 110 -6.96 -20.03 -10.67
CA ALA A 110 -8.33 -20.11 -11.17
C ALA A 110 -8.58 -19.28 -12.45
N HIS A 111 -7.78 -18.23 -12.68
CA HIS A 111 -7.96 -17.26 -13.76
C HIS A 111 -6.70 -17.08 -14.60
N PRO A 112 -6.33 -18.08 -15.43
CA PRO A 112 -5.12 -17.99 -16.25
C PRO A 112 -5.18 -16.88 -17.32
N GLU A 113 -6.35 -16.37 -17.64
CA GLU A 113 -6.59 -15.27 -18.58
C GLU A 113 -6.41 -13.88 -17.95
N THR A 114 -6.08 -13.82 -16.66
CA THR A 114 -5.91 -12.58 -15.88
C THR A 114 -4.50 -12.52 -15.32
N ASN A 115 -3.90 -11.34 -15.33
CA ASN A 115 -2.61 -11.08 -14.70
C ASN A 115 -2.82 -10.60 -13.27
N PHE A 116 -1.97 -11.07 -12.35
CA PHE A 116 -2.03 -10.71 -10.94
C PHE A 116 -0.71 -10.11 -10.48
N LEU A 117 -0.79 -9.00 -9.73
CA LEU A 117 0.33 -8.39 -9.03
C LEU A 117 0.05 -8.41 -7.54
N ALA A 118 0.87 -9.15 -6.80
CA ALA A 118 0.80 -9.25 -5.35
C ALA A 118 1.77 -8.25 -4.71
N LEU A 119 1.26 -7.35 -3.88
CA LEU A 119 2.06 -6.38 -3.13
C LEU A 119 2.13 -6.81 -1.66
N GLU A 120 3.33 -6.97 -1.13
CA GLU A 120 3.57 -7.30 0.26
C GLU A 120 4.88 -6.65 0.74
N VAL A 121 4.89 -6.14 1.95
CA VAL A 121 6.07 -5.47 2.54
C VAL A 121 6.85 -6.37 3.50
N TYR A 122 6.23 -7.39 4.04
CA TYR A 122 6.81 -8.29 5.03
C TYR A 122 7.54 -9.45 4.37
N ASP A 123 8.84 -9.61 4.66
CA ASP A 123 9.70 -10.59 3.98
C ASP A 123 9.15 -12.02 4.00
N PRO A 124 8.69 -12.58 5.13
CA PRO A 124 8.10 -13.92 5.14
C PRO A 124 6.85 -14.06 4.27
N GLY A 125 6.02 -13.03 4.19
CA GLY A 125 4.84 -13.00 3.32
C GLY A 125 5.22 -13.04 1.84
N VAL A 126 6.21 -12.25 1.45
CA VAL A 126 6.77 -12.28 0.08
C VAL A 126 7.31 -13.68 -0.23
N ALA A 127 8.15 -14.23 0.64
CA ALA A 127 8.74 -15.55 0.45
C ALA A 127 7.68 -16.66 0.35
N HIS A 128 6.66 -16.62 1.18
CA HIS A 128 5.57 -17.61 1.14
C HIS A 128 4.74 -17.50 -0.14
N THR A 129 4.49 -16.28 -0.62
CA THR A 129 3.82 -16.07 -1.91
C THR A 129 4.64 -16.63 -3.07
N LEU A 130 5.96 -16.39 -3.06
CA LEU A 130 6.88 -16.98 -4.03
C LEU A 130 6.84 -18.52 -3.98
N LEU A 131 6.81 -19.09 -2.78
CA LEU A 131 6.71 -20.55 -2.59
C LEU A 131 5.45 -21.11 -3.22
N LEU A 132 4.30 -20.54 -2.94
CA LEU A 132 3.01 -21.00 -3.45
C LEU A 132 2.93 -20.87 -4.98
N ALA A 133 3.33 -19.72 -5.52
CA ALA A 133 3.33 -19.48 -6.96
C ALA A 133 4.32 -20.42 -7.69
N GLY A 134 5.52 -20.55 -7.14
CA GLY A 134 6.59 -21.36 -7.72
C GLY A 134 6.28 -22.84 -7.74
N LYS A 135 5.72 -23.38 -6.66
CA LYS A 135 5.30 -24.79 -6.61
C LYS A 135 4.25 -25.15 -7.65
N GLN A 136 3.36 -24.23 -7.98
CA GLN A 136 2.33 -24.43 -8.99
C GLN A 136 2.78 -24.03 -10.41
N GLY A 137 3.95 -23.41 -10.53
CA GLY A 137 4.47 -22.93 -11.81
C GLY A 137 3.54 -21.93 -12.52
N LEU A 138 2.87 -21.06 -11.75
CA LEU A 138 1.90 -20.13 -12.31
C LEU A 138 2.59 -19.06 -13.17
N PRO A 139 2.14 -18.85 -14.43
CA PRO A 139 2.77 -17.85 -15.31
C PRO A 139 2.21 -16.43 -15.16
N ASN A 140 1.06 -16.28 -14.53
CA ASN A 140 0.26 -15.06 -14.55
C ASN A 140 0.31 -14.22 -13.26
N ILE A 141 1.25 -14.53 -12.36
CA ILE A 141 1.45 -13.78 -11.13
C ILE A 141 2.86 -13.19 -11.05
N ARG A 142 2.97 -11.98 -10.55
CA ARG A 142 4.23 -11.35 -10.12
C ARG A 142 4.05 -10.79 -8.72
N VAL A 143 5.16 -10.67 -8.02
CA VAL A 143 5.20 -10.14 -6.65
C VAL A 143 6.08 -8.90 -6.63
N ALA A 144 5.67 -7.87 -5.91
CA ALA A 144 6.50 -6.70 -5.64
C ALA A 144 6.53 -6.42 -4.14
N GLN A 145 7.73 -6.33 -3.59
CA GLN A 145 7.94 -5.89 -2.22
C GLN A 145 8.09 -4.37 -2.22
N VAL A 146 6.97 -3.68 -2.21
CA VAL A 146 6.92 -2.22 -2.40
C VAL A 146 5.84 -1.60 -1.54
N ASN A 147 6.07 -0.35 -1.14
CA ASN A 147 5.04 0.46 -0.50
C ASN A 147 3.94 0.80 -1.54
N ALA A 148 2.76 0.24 -1.37
CA ALA A 148 1.67 0.33 -2.33
C ALA A 148 1.32 1.78 -2.73
N PRO A 149 1.17 2.76 -1.81
CA PRO A 149 0.91 4.14 -2.20
C PRO A 149 1.95 4.71 -3.18
N GLU A 150 3.21 4.36 -3.02
CA GLU A 150 4.27 4.83 -3.93
C GLU A 150 4.15 4.22 -5.32
N LEU A 151 3.75 2.95 -5.42
CA LEU A 151 3.52 2.31 -6.70
C LEU A 151 2.33 2.93 -7.44
N PHE A 152 1.23 3.20 -6.74
CA PHE A 152 0.05 3.80 -7.37
C PHE A 152 0.30 5.24 -7.83
N LYS A 153 1.19 5.99 -7.20
CA LYS A 153 1.60 7.32 -7.68
C LYS A 153 2.27 7.28 -9.05
N VAL A 154 2.95 6.19 -9.39
CA VAL A 154 3.64 5.99 -10.68
C VAL A 154 2.89 5.02 -11.59
N THR A 155 1.64 4.76 -11.33
CA THR A 155 0.77 3.96 -12.18
C THR A 155 0.00 4.87 -13.14
N GLU A 156 0.15 4.59 -14.43
CA GLU A 156 -0.55 5.35 -15.48
C GLU A 156 -2.05 5.06 -15.52
N PRO A 157 -2.85 6.00 -16.07
CA PRO A 157 -4.29 5.81 -16.18
C PRO A 157 -4.68 4.54 -16.92
N GLY A 158 -5.74 3.87 -16.44
CA GLY A 158 -6.33 2.74 -17.15
C GLY A 158 -5.48 1.48 -17.22
N THR A 159 -4.53 1.32 -16.32
CA THR A 159 -3.61 0.17 -16.29
C THR A 159 -4.19 -1.05 -15.59
N VAL A 160 -5.04 -0.86 -14.58
CA VAL A 160 -5.48 -1.88 -13.63
C VAL A 160 -6.98 -2.13 -13.76
N ALA A 161 -7.38 -3.40 -13.82
CA ALA A 161 -8.79 -3.79 -13.91
C ALA A 161 -9.49 -3.80 -12.55
N GLU A 162 -8.83 -4.34 -11.54
CA GLU A 162 -9.32 -4.38 -10.15
C GLU A 162 -8.18 -4.19 -9.16
N VAL A 163 -8.49 -3.58 -8.03
CA VAL A 163 -7.62 -3.51 -6.85
C VAL A 163 -8.30 -4.23 -5.70
N TRP A 164 -7.57 -5.09 -5.01
CA TRP A 164 -8.03 -5.83 -3.85
C TRP A 164 -7.25 -5.41 -2.61
N THR A 165 -7.98 -5.08 -1.54
CA THR A 165 -7.41 -4.73 -0.24
C THR A 165 -8.17 -5.50 0.83
N PHE A 166 -7.65 -6.66 1.20
CA PHE A 166 -8.31 -7.56 2.14
C PHE A 166 -7.58 -7.58 3.48
N PHE A 167 -8.31 -7.27 4.54
CA PHE A 167 -7.82 -7.25 5.91
C PHE A 167 -6.57 -6.37 6.10
N PRO A 168 -6.63 -5.09 5.68
CA PRO A 168 -5.51 -4.17 5.87
C PRO A 168 -5.25 -3.93 7.36
N ASP A 169 -4.04 -3.45 7.68
CA ASP A 169 -3.68 -3.09 9.06
C ASP A 169 -4.70 -2.07 9.61
N PRO A 170 -5.33 -2.38 10.75
CA PRO A 170 -6.47 -1.59 11.22
C PRO A 170 -6.10 -0.27 11.87
N TRP A 171 -4.86 -0.10 12.35
CA TRP A 171 -4.41 1.11 13.04
C TRP A 171 -5.44 1.64 14.03
N PRO A 172 -5.71 0.91 15.14
CA PRO A 172 -6.89 1.16 15.98
C PRO A 172 -6.83 2.47 16.76
N LYS A 173 -5.63 2.99 17.05
CA LYS A 173 -5.49 4.26 17.77
C LYS A 173 -5.86 5.43 16.87
N LYS A 174 -6.68 6.36 17.37
CA LYS A 174 -7.12 7.55 16.60
C LYS A 174 -5.97 8.32 15.96
N LYS A 175 -4.86 8.51 16.68
CA LYS A 175 -3.66 9.18 16.15
C LYS A 175 -3.01 8.46 14.97
N HIS A 176 -3.32 7.19 14.75
CA HIS A 176 -2.78 6.37 13.67
C HIS A 176 -3.77 6.14 12.51
N HIS A 177 -4.99 6.67 12.56
CA HIS A 177 -5.97 6.51 11.47
C HIS A 177 -5.43 7.04 10.14
N LYS A 178 -4.59 8.08 10.16
CA LYS A 178 -3.89 8.59 8.97
C LYS A 178 -2.97 7.57 8.28
N ARG A 179 -2.61 6.49 8.98
CA ARG A 179 -1.79 5.38 8.44
C ARG A 179 -2.62 4.30 7.75
N ARG A 180 -3.94 4.34 7.87
CA ARG A 180 -4.84 3.41 7.17
C ARG A 180 -4.67 3.57 5.67
N ILE A 181 -4.66 2.45 4.93
CA ILE A 181 -4.43 2.50 3.48
C ILE A 181 -5.60 3.16 2.74
N VAL A 182 -6.82 3.01 3.23
CA VAL A 182 -7.98 3.67 2.64
C VAL A 182 -8.01 5.14 3.07
N GLN A 183 -7.60 6.01 2.15
CA GLN A 183 -7.53 7.46 2.32
C GLN A 183 -7.95 8.14 1.01
N VAL A 184 -8.33 9.41 1.07
CA VAL A 184 -8.73 10.17 -0.13
C VAL A 184 -7.60 10.19 -1.19
N GLY A 185 -6.37 10.50 -0.78
CA GLY A 185 -5.22 10.54 -1.71
C GLY A 185 -4.95 9.20 -2.37
N MET A 186 -4.98 8.10 -1.62
CA MET A 186 -4.84 6.75 -2.17
C MET A 186 -6.00 6.41 -3.11
N SER A 187 -7.22 6.80 -2.75
CA SER A 187 -8.40 6.58 -3.58
C SER A 187 -8.32 7.31 -4.91
N ASP A 188 -7.79 8.52 -4.94
CA ASP A 188 -7.57 9.27 -6.17
C ASP A 188 -6.54 8.58 -7.07
N ASP A 189 -5.46 8.08 -6.51
CA ASP A 189 -4.43 7.36 -7.26
C ASP A 189 -4.95 6.01 -7.79
N ILE A 190 -5.71 5.28 -7.01
CA ILE A 190 -6.36 4.04 -7.46
C ILE A 190 -7.40 4.32 -8.55
N HIS A 191 -8.19 5.38 -8.40
CA HIS A 191 -9.17 5.78 -9.42
C HIS A 191 -8.50 6.04 -10.78
N ARG A 192 -7.41 6.79 -10.77
CA ARG A 192 -6.63 7.04 -12.00
C ARG A 192 -6.09 5.74 -12.60
N ALA A 193 -5.56 4.84 -11.76
CA ALA A 193 -4.96 3.57 -12.20
C ALA A 193 -5.99 2.60 -12.79
N LEU A 194 -7.22 2.63 -12.31
CA LEU A 194 -8.29 1.72 -12.76
C LEU A 194 -8.79 2.09 -14.16
N VAL A 195 -9.13 1.05 -14.92
CA VAL A 195 -9.95 1.20 -16.14
C VAL A 195 -11.31 1.80 -15.76
N GLU A 196 -12.00 2.40 -16.72
CA GLU A 196 -13.38 2.83 -16.51
C GLU A 196 -14.24 1.65 -16.04
N ASN A 197 -15.04 1.88 -15.00
CA ASN A 197 -15.82 0.85 -14.31
C ASN A 197 -14.99 -0.25 -13.61
N GLY A 198 -13.69 -0.04 -13.45
CA GLY A 198 -12.84 -0.89 -12.64
C GLY A 198 -13.27 -0.88 -11.17
N LEU A 199 -12.91 -1.92 -10.43
CA LEU A 199 -13.39 -2.13 -9.08
C LEU A 199 -12.27 -2.05 -8.05
N TRP A 200 -12.58 -1.45 -6.91
CA TRP A 200 -11.79 -1.59 -5.70
C TRP A 200 -12.60 -2.43 -4.69
N ARG A 201 -12.12 -3.63 -4.42
CA ARG A 201 -12.72 -4.54 -3.43
C ARG A 201 -11.95 -4.45 -2.13
N ILE A 202 -12.68 -4.24 -1.04
CA ILE A 202 -12.10 -4.07 0.31
C ILE A 202 -12.81 -5.03 1.24
N ALA A 203 -12.09 -5.62 2.20
CA ALA A 203 -12.68 -6.39 3.27
C ALA A 203 -11.96 -6.10 4.59
N THR A 204 -12.72 -6.05 5.68
CA THR A 204 -12.20 -5.91 7.03
C THR A 204 -13.09 -6.64 8.04
N ASP A 205 -12.50 -7.18 9.08
CA ASP A 205 -13.20 -7.76 10.24
C ASP A 205 -13.26 -6.77 11.43
N ILE A 206 -12.78 -5.55 11.22
CA ILE A 206 -12.73 -4.49 12.23
C ILE A 206 -13.82 -3.47 11.95
N GLU A 207 -14.81 -3.40 12.83
CA GLU A 207 -15.98 -2.51 12.68
C GLU A 207 -15.57 -1.04 12.56
N ASP A 208 -14.61 -0.59 13.36
CA ASP A 208 -14.11 0.79 13.29
C ASP A 208 -13.45 1.10 11.94
N TYR A 209 -12.77 0.12 11.35
CA TYR A 209 -12.22 0.28 10.02
C TYR A 209 -13.32 0.32 8.94
N ALA A 210 -14.37 -0.47 9.11
CA ALA A 210 -15.53 -0.43 8.21
C ALA A 210 -16.17 0.95 8.20
N LEU A 211 -16.38 1.56 9.38
CA LEU A 211 -16.85 2.95 9.49
C LEU A 211 -15.92 3.92 8.75
N HIS A 212 -14.61 3.77 8.93
CA HIS A 212 -13.61 4.60 8.25
C HIS A 212 -13.72 4.49 6.72
N VAL A 213 -13.90 3.28 6.19
CA VAL A 213 -14.09 3.08 4.74
C VAL A 213 -15.31 3.83 4.23
N HIS A 214 -16.44 3.74 4.94
CA HIS A 214 -17.65 4.49 4.58
C HIS A 214 -17.42 6.00 4.61
N GLU A 215 -16.75 6.51 5.64
CA GLU A 215 -16.46 7.94 5.78
C GLU A 215 -15.58 8.46 4.64
N VAL A 216 -14.60 7.68 4.19
CA VAL A 216 -13.70 8.07 3.09
C VAL A 216 -14.39 7.95 1.74
N MET A 217 -15.12 6.86 1.49
CA MET A 217 -15.48 6.42 0.15
C MET A 217 -16.93 6.73 -0.25
N ASP A 218 -17.90 6.69 0.67
CA ASP A 218 -19.32 6.69 0.28
C ASP A 218 -19.77 7.96 -0.42
N HIS A 219 -19.12 9.09 -0.14
CA HIS A 219 -19.45 10.38 -0.74
C HIS A 219 -18.34 10.95 -1.62
N LEU A 220 -17.31 10.12 -1.90
CA LEU A 220 -16.18 10.56 -2.69
C LEU A 220 -16.55 10.55 -4.18
N ASP A 221 -16.40 11.72 -4.83
CA ASP A 221 -16.65 11.85 -6.25
C ASP A 221 -15.76 10.88 -7.07
N GLY A 222 -16.34 10.31 -8.10
CA GLY A 222 -15.67 9.31 -8.94
C GLY A 222 -15.86 7.86 -8.48
N TRP A 223 -16.54 7.63 -7.37
CA TRP A 223 -16.79 6.29 -6.86
C TRP A 223 -18.27 6.02 -6.62
N THR A 224 -18.70 4.81 -7.00
CA THR A 224 -20.03 4.29 -6.71
C THR A 224 -19.91 3.07 -5.81
N ASN A 225 -20.58 3.11 -4.66
CA ASN A 225 -20.72 1.95 -3.79
C ASN A 225 -21.74 0.98 -4.40
N LEU A 226 -21.29 -0.22 -4.78
CA LEU A 226 -22.14 -1.27 -5.38
C LEU A 226 -22.78 -2.18 -4.31
N GLY A 227 -22.63 -1.87 -3.05
CA GLY A 227 -23.18 -2.67 -1.95
C GLY A 227 -24.71 -2.70 -1.96
N GLY A 228 -25.28 -3.89 -1.74
CA GLY A 228 -26.72 -4.12 -1.64
C GLY A 228 -27.17 -4.59 -0.26
N VAL A 229 -26.24 -4.81 0.68
CA VAL A 229 -26.53 -5.27 2.05
C VAL A 229 -26.52 -4.08 2.99
N THR A 230 -27.60 -3.92 3.78
CA THR A 230 -27.66 -2.87 4.80
C THR A 230 -27.03 -3.38 6.10
N VAL A 231 -26.07 -2.60 6.62
CA VAL A 231 -25.42 -2.86 7.90
C VAL A 231 -25.56 -1.64 8.81
N SER A 232 -25.68 -1.89 10.11
CA SER A 232 -25.74 -0.82 11.12
C SER A 232 -24.39 -0.72 11.82
N LEU A 233 -23.79 0.47 11.80
CA LEU A 233 -22.51 0.74 12.45
C LEU A 233 -22.62 1.92 13.41
N PRO A 234 -21.83 1.94 14.50
CA PRO A 234 -21.66 3.14 15.30
C PRO A 234 -21.14 4.28 14.41
N VAL A 235 -21.64 5.51 14.65
CA VAL A 235 -21.23 6.68 13.85
C VAL A 235 -19.99 7.39 14.39
N GLU A 236 -19.46 6.94 15.53
CA GLU A 236 -18.25 7.47 16.14
C GLU A 236 -17.16 6.40 16.24
N HIS A 237 -15.93 6.80 16.07
CA HIS A 237 -14.77 5.93 16.22
C HIS A 237 -14.52 5.62 17.68
N VAL A 238 -14.44 4.32 18.00
CA VAL A 238 -14.13 3.81 19.32
C VAL A 238 -12.66 3.41 19.33
N GLY A 239 -11.87 4.02 20.21
CA GLY A 239 -10.47 3.64 20.37
C GLY A 239 -10.33 2.22 20.92
N LYS A 240 -9.14 1.65 20.79
CA LYS A 240 -8.82 0.32 21.31
C LYS A 240 -9.20 0.18 22.79
N GLY A 241 -9.96 -0.85 23.13
CA GLY A 241 -10.38 -1.15 24.51
C GLY A 241 -11.73 -0.55 24.92
N ASN A 242 -12.41 0.19 24.05
CA ASN A 242 -13.69 0.84 24.30
C ASN A 242 -14.87 0.16 23.57
N ALA A 243 -14.76 -1.12 23.26
CA ALA A 243 -15.81 -1.86 22.53
C ALA A 243 -17.19 -1.81 23.21
N ASP A 244 -17.23 -1.77 24.54
CA ASP A 244 -18.49 -1.68 25.31
C ASP A 244 -19.22 -0.33 25.12
N MET A 245 -18.49 0.72 24.73
CA MET A 245 -19.08 2.03 24.47
C MET A 245 -19.81 2.08 23.11
N ALA A 246 -19.49 1.18 22.20
CA ALA A 246 -20.10 1.15 20.87
C ALA A 246 -21.60 0.80 20.91
N ALA A 247 -22.04 0.02 21.90
CA ALA A 247 -23.44 -0.40 22.05
C ALA A 247 -24.37 0.78 22.38
N ASP A 248 -23.86 1.79 23.08
CA ASP A 248 -24.65 2.97 23.53
C ASP A 248 -24.54 4.16 22.56
N MET A 249 -23.73 4.04 21.51
CA MET A 249 -23.57 5.11 20.52
C MET A 249 -24.71 5.13 19.51
N PRO A 250 -25.02 6.30 18.93
CA PRO A 250 -25.89 6.36 17.77
C PRO A 250 -25.33 5.53 16.64
N HIS A 251 -26.20 4.79 15.96
CA HIS A 251 -25.88 3.98 14.80
C HIS A 251 -26.50 4.60 13.54
N ALA A 252 -25.89 4.33 12.41
CA ALA A 252 -26.44 4.64 11.11
C ALA A 252 -26.38 3.40 10.21
N ASP A 253 -27.21 3.38 9.19
CA ASP A 253 -27.23 2.33 8.20
C ASP A 253 -26.30 2.69 7.04
N PHE A 254 -25.52 1.70 6.62
CA PHE A 254 -24.59 1.79 5.50
C PHE A 254 -24.86 0.65 4.53
N LYS A 255 -24.40 0.80 3.29
CA LYS A 255 -24.44 -0.26 2.29
C LYS A 255 -23.08 -0.94 2.16
N GLU A 256 -23.09 -2.26 2.28
CA GLU A 256 -21.93 -3.12 2.08
C GLU A 256 -22.24 -4.23 1.09
N SER A 257 -21.22 -4.89 0.61
CA SER A 257 -21.37 -6.01 -0.33
C SER A 257 -21.49 -7.33 0.41
N GLU A 258 -22.10 -8.31 -0.24
CA GLU A 258 -21.95 -9.70 0.17
C GLU A 258 -20.49 -10.11 0.07
N ARG A 259 -20.12 -11.18 0.77
CA ARG A 259 -18.77 -11.73 0.71
C ARG A 259 -18.35 -11.95 -0.74
N PHE A 260 -17.16 -11.44 -1.11
CA PHE A 260 -16.61 -11.65 -2.45
C PHE A 260 -16.29 -13.14 -2.65
N GLU A 261 -16.99 -13.79 -3.58
CA GLU A 261 -16.82 -15.23 -3.86
C GLU A 261 -15.42 -15.57 -4.37
N GLY A 262 -14.76 -14.63 -5.07
CA GLY A 262 -13.40 -14.79 -5.56
C GLY A 262 -12.33 -14.77 -4.46
N ARG A 263 -12.68 -14.42 -3.23
CA ARG A 263 -11.75 -14.47 -2.10
C ARG A 263 -11.77 -15.86 -1.46
N VAL A 264 -10.59 -16.51 -1.43
CA VAL A 264 -10.47 -17.79 -0.74
C VAL A 264 -10.65 -17.63 0.77
N LEU A 265 -11.18 -18.63 1.42
CA LEU A 265 -11.33 -18.65 2.86
C LEU A 265 -9.98 -19.01 3.52
N THR A 266 -9.18 -17.99 3.80
CA THR A 266 -7.88 -18.14 4.45
C THR A 266 -8.01 -18.56 5.92
N ASN A 267 -6.93 -19.05 6.52
CA ASN A 267 -6.90 -19.36 7.94
C ASN A 267 -7.21 -18.14 8.81
N PHE A 268 -6.78 -16.96 8.39
CA PHE A 268 -7.09 -15.70 9.08
C PHE A 268 -8.61 -15.45 9.12
N GLU A 269 -9.28 -15.54 7.98
CA GLU A 269 -10.73 -15.33 7.90
C GLU A 269 -11.50 -16.41 8.68
N LYS A 270 -11.09 -17.68 8.57
CA LYS A 270 -11.67 -18.79 9.34
C LYS A 270 -11.60 -18.55 10.85
N LYS A 271 -10.44 -18.10 11.34
CA LYS A 271 -10.28 -17.76 12.76
C LYS A 271 -11.16 -16.60 13.18
N GLY A 272 -11.28 -15.58 12.34
CA GLY A 272 -12.15 -14.44 12.57
C GLY A 272 -13.62 -14.86 12.69
N LEU A 273 -14.11 -15.66 11.76
CA LEU A 273 -15.48 -16.19 11.76
C LEU A 273 -15.74 -17.09 12.98
N ALA A 274 -14.78 -17.97 13.32
CA ALA A 274 -14.89 -18.82 14.51
C ALA A 274 -14.91 -18.02 15.81
N ALA A 275 -14.26 -16.87 15.86
CA ALA A 275 -14.29 -15.94 17.00
C ALA A 275 -15.54 -15.04 17.02
N GLY A 276 -16.48 -15.25 16.10
CA GLY A 276 -17.72 -14.46 16.00
C GLY A 276 -17.53 -13.08 15.36
N ARG A 277 -16.43 -12.82 14.67
CA ARG A 277 -16.23 -11.55 13.95
C ARG A 277 -17.10 -11.51 12.70
N VAL A 278 -17.66 -10.34 12.45
CA VAL A 278 -18.39 -10.04 11.20
C VAL A 278 -17.39 -9.52 10.19
N ILE A 279 -17.44 -10.05 8.98
CA ILE A 279 -16.63 -9.55 7.87
C ILE A 279 -17.45 -8.52 7.10
N HIS A 280 -16.84 -7.34 6.92
CA HIS A 280 -17.39 -6.25 6.12
C HIS A 280 -16.75 -6.27 4.75
N ASP A 281 -17.54 -6.43 3.71
CA ASP A 281 -17.10 -6.42 2.31
C ASP A 281 -17.60 -5.18 1.60
N PHE A 282 -16.74 -4.58 0.77
CA PHE A 282 -17.00 -3.37 0.02
C PHE A 282 -16.65 -3.57 -1.45
N THR A 283 -17.46 -3.03 -2.33
CA THR A 283 -17.17 -2.98 -3.75
C THR A 283 -17.43 -1.57 -4.23
N TYR A 284 -16.38 -0.84 -4.57
CA TYR A 284 -16.46 0.51 -5.13
C TYR A 284 -16.07 0.47 -6.60
N GLN A 285 -16.90 1.07 -7.44
CA GLN A 285 -16.65 1.17 -8.87
C GLN A 285 -16.14 2.57 -9.24
N ALA A 286 -15.05 2.60 -9.98
CA ALA A 286 -14.51 3.83 -10.54
C ALA A 286 -15.40 4.31 -11.69
N VAL A 287 -15.95 5.51 -11.54
CA VAL A 287 -16.80 6.16 -12.53
C VAL A 287 -16.22 7.54 -12.86
N PRO A 288 -16.64 8.19 -13.98
CA PRO A 288 -16.14 9.51 -14.28
C PRO A 288 -16.37 10.50 -13.14
N VAL A 289 -15.37 11.35 -12.90
CA VAL A 289 -15.46 12.43 -11.90
C VAL A 289 -16.41 13.51 -12.43
N SER A 290 -17.30 13.99 -11.57
CA SER A 290 -18.17 15.13 -11.88
C SER A 290 -17.34 16.40 -12.04
N ARG A 291 -17.60 17.21 -13.08
CA ARG A 291 -16.96 18.50 -13.30
C ARG A 291 -17.84 19.64 -12.82
#